data_45a5397327bc744adc93c1b60d5b0bdb
#
_entry.id   45a5397327bc744adc93c1b60d5b0bdb
#
_cell.length_a   1.000
_cell.length_b   1.000
_cell.length_c   1.000
_cell.angle_alpha   90.00
_cell.angle_beta   90.00
_cell.angle_gamma   90.00
#
_symmetry.space_group_name_H-M   'P 1'
#
loop_
_entity.id
_entity.type
_entity.pdbx_description
1 polymer ?
#
loop_
_entity_poly.entity_id
_entity_poly.type
_entity_poly.pdbx_seq_one_letter_code
_entity_poly.pdbx_strand_id
1 'polypeptide(L)'
;NNYDKAFEIPGGKLIEYDNESLEKKINKKTCAIAYIIAPFFDEGIGLQQTIEIAHKNNLPVILDAAAELPPRENLTKFISMGVDAVGFSGGKGIGGPQSTGILTGKRELLEAAQLHSFQNLHTTKAAIGRPMKVTKENIIGFITALKLFMEDDEILENNLWHKKAQLIKDKIKPQDGLKIYIDDKYPNRQGPT
;
A
#
# COMPACT_ATOMS: atom_id res chain seq x y z
N ASN A 1 -9.77 6.66 11.24
CA ASN A 1 -9.33 6.53 9.86
C ASN A 1 -10.43 5.90 9.00
N ASN A 2 -10.60 6.33 7.74
CA ASN A 2 -11.65 5.78 6.85
C ASN A 2 -11.44 4.30 6.50
N TYR A 3 -10.23 3.79 6.65
CA TYR A 3 -9.88 2.38 6.39
C TYR A 3 -10.08 1.45 7.57
N ASP A 4 -10.38 1.96 8.76
CA ASP A 4 -10.55 1.17 9.99
C ASP A 4 -11.66 0.13 9.85
N LYS A 5 -12.71 0.48 9.10
CA LYS A 5 -13.83 -0.43 8.80
C LYS A 5 -13.42 -1.71 8.08
N ALA A 6 -12.33 -1.69 7.31
CA ALA A 6 -11.82 -2.90 6.65
C ALA A 6 -11.36 -3.97 7.66
N PHE A 7 -10.92 -3.55 8.84
CA PHE A 7 -10.52 -4.45 9.92
C PHE A 7 -11.69 -4.80 10.86
N GLU A 8 -12.63 -3.86 11.06
CA GLU A 8 -13.75 -4.06 11.97
C GLU A 8 -14.86 -4.94 11.39
N ILE A 9 -15.19 -4.79 10.11
CA ILE A 9 -16.24 -5.59 9.44
C ILE A 9 -15.99 -7.10 9.56
N PRO A 10 -14.76 -7.62 9.39
CA PRO A 10 -14.47 -9.03 9.63
C PRO A 10 -14.50 -9.45 11.11
N GLY A 11 -14.80 -8.55 12.04
CA GLY A 11 -14.87 -8.83 13.47
C GLY A 11 -13.60 -8.50 14.24
N GLY A 12 -12.64 -7.84 13.62
CA GLY A 12 -11.43 -7.34 14.27
C GLY A 12 -11.74 -6.17 15.19
N LYS A 13 -10.89 -5.97 16.20
CA LYS A 13 -10.85 -4.75 16.99
C LYS A 13 -9.55 -4.04 16.71
N LEU A 14 -9.63 -2.86 16.12
CA LEU A 14 -8.46 -2.04 15.85
C LEU A 14 -8.00 -1.35 17.14
N ILE A 15 -6.70 -1.41 17.40
CA ILE A 15 -6.03 -0.70 18.51
C ILE A 15 -4.92 0.14 17.91
N GLU A 16 -5.09 1.45 17.96
CA GLU A 16 -4.07 2.38 17.50
C GLU A 16 -2.84 2.35 18.41
N TYR A 17 -1.66 2.53 17.84
CA TYR A 17 -0.39 2.56 18.54
C TYR A 17 0.50 3.71 18.02
N ASP A 18 1.44 4.09 18.85
CA ASP A 18 2.50 5.04 18.59
C ASP A 18 3.88 4.44 18.92
N ASN A 19 4.92 5.23 18.79
CA ASN A 19 6.31 4.81 18.99
C ASN A 19 6.59 4.16 20.36
N GLU A 20 5.85 4.55 21.39
CA GLU A 20 6.10 4.13 22.76
C GLU A 20 5.15 3.01 23.21
N SER A 21 4.04 2.83 22.50
CA SER A 21 2.92 2.02 22.96
C SER A 21 2.75 0.69 22.21
N LEU A 22 3.39 0.49 21.05
CA LEU A 22 3.18 -0.72 20.25
C LEU A 22 3.41 -2.00 21.08
N GLU A 23 4.58 -2.18 21.68
CA GLU A 23 4.90 -3.40 22.43
C GLU A 23 3.99 -3.57 23.65
N LYS A 24 3.61 -2.45 24.31
CA LYS A 24 2.72 -2.47 25.48
C LYS A 24 1.27 -2.84 25.16
N LYS A 25 0.83 -2.57 23.93
CA LYS A 25 -0.55 -2.86 23.47
C LYS A 25 -0.72 -4.28 22.94
N ILE A 26 0.38 -4.96 22.62
CA ILE A 26 0.37 -6.36 22.20
C ILE A 26 -0.10 -7.23 23.37
N ASN A 27 -1.03 -8.14 23.10
CA ASN A 27 -1.54 -9.09 24.08
C ASN A 27 -2.01 -10.40 23.40
N LYS A 28 -2.46 -11.37 24.16
CA LYS A 28 -2.88 -12.70 23.67
C LYS A 28 -4.00 -12.69 22.62
N LYS A 29 -4.70 -11.56 22.44
CA LYS A 29 -5.76 -11.38 21.44
C LYS A 29 -5.26 -10.66 20.18
N THR A 30 -4.03 -10.15 20.19
CA THR A 30 -3.44 -9.51 19.02
C THR A 30 -3.13 -10.58 17.98
N CYS A 31 -3.65 -10.42 16.77
CA CYS A 31 -3.48 -11.41 15.69
C CYS A 31 -2.54 -10.92 14.58
N ALA A 32 -2.37 -9.61 14.42
CA ALA A 32 -1.49 -9.00 13.42
C ALA A 32 -1.20 -7.56 13.77
N ILE A 33 -0.15 -7.00 13.17
CA ILE A 33 0.11 -5.57 13.13
C ILE A 33 -0.21 -5.06 11.71
N ALA A 34 -1.12 -4.12 11.61
CA ALA A 34 -1.40 -3.40 10.36
C ALA A 34 -0.54 -2.14 10.30
N TYR A 35 0.16 -1.94 9.19
CA TYR A 35 0.97 -0.77 8.93
C TYR A 35 0.54 -0.13 7.62
N ILE A 36 0.47 1.19 7.56
CA ILE A 36 0.10 1.92 6.35
C ILE A 36 1.21 2.90 6.02
N ILE A 37 1.73 2.84 4.80
CA ILE A 37 2.59 3.88 4.26
C ILE A 37 1.76 4.75 3.32
N ALA A 38 1.74 6.04 3.59
CA ALA A 38 1.10 7.00 2.71
C ALA A 38 1.71 8.40 2.93
N PRO A 39 1.80 9.23 1.89
CA PRO A 39 2.50 10.52 1.95
C PRO A 39 1.88 11.54 2.91
N PHE A 40 0.70 11.27 3.44
CA PHE A 40 -0.05 12.13 4.36
C PHE A 40 -0.12 11.57 5.80
N PHE A 41 0.54 10.47 6.08
CA PHE A 41 0.71 9.99 7.45
C PHE A 41 2.09 10.39 7.97
N ASP A 42 2.13 10.92 9.19
CA ASP A 42 3.38 11.08 9.90
C ASP A 42 4.00 9.71 10.16
N GLU A 43 5.29 9.63 9.95
CA GLU A 43 6.08 8.44 10.29
C GLU A 43 6.13 8.33 11.82
N GLY A 44 5.17 7.65 12.39
CA GLY A 44 5.25 7.20 13.76
C GLY A 44 6.46 6.28 13.97
N ILE A 45 6.25 5.13 14.60
CA ILE A 45 7.27 4.07 14.65
C ILE A 45 7.59 3.59 13.22
N GLY A 46 8.88 3.58 12.84
CA GLY A 46 9.29 3.15 11.50
C GLY A 46 8.93 1.70 11.19
N LEU A 47 8.74 1.40 9.89
CA LEU A 47 8.35 0.06 9.44
C LEU A 47 9.31 -1.03 9.94
N GLN A 48 10.63 -0.80 9.86
CA GLN A 48 11.62 -1.79 10.29
C GLN A 48 11.48 -2.13 11.78
N GLN A 49 11.34 -1.12 12.62
CA GLN A 49 11.15 -1.32 14.06
C GLN A 49 9.80 -2.00 14.36
N THR A 50 8.76 -1.68 13.59
CA THR A 50 7.46 -2.36 13.70
C THR A 50 7.58 -3.85 13.41
N ILE A 51 8.31 -4.22 12.34
CA ILE A 51 8.56 -5.61 11.97
C ILE A 51 9.30 -6.36 13.10
N GLU A 52 10.35 -5.76 13.64
CA GLU A 52 11.14 -6.36 14.72
C GLU A 52 10.30 -6.64 15.98
N ILE A 53 9.48 -5.66 16.40
CA ILE A 53 8.59 -5.82 17.55
C ILE A 53 7.52 -6.87 17.27
N ALA A 54 6.91 -6.84 16.10
CA ALA A 54 5.88 -7.81 15.71
C ALA A 54 6.43 -9.24 15.71
N HIS A 55 7.55 -9.47 15.04
CA HIS A 55 8.16 -10.80 14.92
C HIS A 55 8.68 -11.33 16.26
N LYS A 56 9.22 -10.47 17.14
CA LYS A 56 9.57 -10.84 18.52
C LYS A 56 8.36 -11.40 19.29
N ASN A 57 7.15 -10.96 18.95
CA ASN A 57 5.89 -11.39 19.56
C ASN A 57 5.15 -12.45 18.70
N ASN A 58 5.78 -13.02 17.68
CA ASN A 58 5.20 -13.99 16.74
C ASN A 58 3.94 -13.46 16.02
N LEU A 59 3.91 -12.17 15.71
CA LEU A 59 2.81 -11.51 15.00
C LEU A 59 3.22 -11.18 13.56
N PRO A 60 2.35 -11.41 12.57
CA PRO A 60 2.60 -10.97 11.21
C PRO A 60 2.38 -9.45 11.07
N VAL A 61 3.15 -8.84 10.17
CA VAL A 61 2.96 -7.46 9.72
C VAL A 61 2.29 -7.45 8.36
N ILE A 62 1.14 -6.79 8.28
CA ILE A 62 0.38 -6.59 7.04
C ILE A 62 0.52 -5.13 6.65
N LEU A 63 1.11 -4.88 5.49
CA LEU A 63 1.40 -3.55 4.99
C LEU A 63 0.41 -3.11 3.91
N ASP A 64 -0.22 -1.97 4.11
CA ASP A 64 -0.86 -1.23 3.03
C ASP A 64 0.15 -0.28 2.41
N ALA A 65 0.60 -0.61 1.19
CA ALA A 65 1.50 0.16 0.36
C ALA A 65 0.81 0.59 -0.94
N ALA A 66 -0.48 0.86 -0.87
CA ALA A 66 -1.33 1.13 -2.04
C ALA A 66 -0.82 2.30 -2.90
N ALA A 67 -0.07 3.25 -2.32
CA ALA A 67 0.45 4.43 -2.99
C ALA A 67 1.99 4.42 -3.15
N GLU A 68 2.65 3.29 -2.95
CA GLU A 68 4.11 3.21 -2.87
C GLU A 68 4.77 2.73 -4.19
N LEU A 69 4.07 2.85 -5.30
CA LEU A 69 4.59 2.60 -6.64
C LEU A 69 4.40 3.84 -7.53
N PRO A 70 5.42 4.22 -8.29
CA PRO A 70 6.81 3.78 -8.24
C PRO A 70 7.50 4.18 -6.93
N PRO A 71 8.74 3.72 -6.61
CA PRO A 71 9.63 2.96 -7.47
C PRO A 71 9.24 1.49 -7.56
N ARG A 72 9.58 0.86 -8.68
CA ARG A 72 9.29 -0.55 -8.99
C ARG A 72 9.89 -1.52 -7.98
N GLU A 73 11.04 -1.19 -7.43
CA GLU A 73 11.72 -2.00 -6.40
C GLU A 73 10.82 -2.30 -5.19
N ASN A 74 9.86 -1.42 -4.88
CA ASN A 74 8.95 -1.59 -3.76
C ASN A 74 8.07 -2.84 -3.87
N LEU A 75 7.86 -3.38 -5.08
CA LEU A 75 7.14 -4.65 -5.27
C LEU A 75 7.80 -5.82 -4.52
N THR A 76 9.12 -5.76 -4.29
CA THR A 76 9.87 -6.82 -3.59
C THR A 76 10.53 -6.34 -2.31
N LYS A 77 10.82 -5.04 -2.20
CA LYS A 77 11.55 -4.43 -1.09
C LYS A 77 10.90 -4.70 0.27
N PHE A 78 9.61 -4.45 0.39
CA PHE A 78 8.93 -4.60 1.68
C PHE A 78 8.93 -6.05 2.18
N ILE A 79 8.76 -7.03 1.28
CA ILE A 79 8.87 -8.44 1.63
C ILE A 79 10.31 -8.77 2.06
N SER A 80 11.32 -8.23 1.37
CA SER A 80 12.73 -8.40 1.74
C SER A 80 13.08 -7.78 3.09
N MET A 81 12.37 -6.73 3.51
CA MET A 81 12.49 -6.14 4.84
C MET A 81 11.87 -6.99 5.95
N GLY A 82 11.02 -7.97 5.59
CA GLY A 82 10.36 -8.86 6.54
C GLY A 82 8.84 -8.62 6.71
N VAL A 83 8.22 -7.80 5.87
CA VAL A 83 6.76 -7.67 5.84
C VAL A 83 6.15 -9.03 5.46
N ASP A 84 5.13 -9.46 6.16
CA ASP A 84 4.52 -10.77 5.97
C ASP A 84 3.49 -10.81 4.85
N ALA A 85 2.79 -9.69 4.64
CA ALA A 85 1.94 -9.49 3.46
C ALA A 85 1.87 -7.99 3.12
N VAL A 86 1.89 -7.65 1.83
CA VAL A 86 1.80 -6.27 1.35
C VAL A 86 0.82 -6.15 0.19
N GLY A 87 -0.01 -5.11 0.26
CA GLY A 87 -0.98 -4.76 -0.76
C GLY A 87 -0.60 -3.50 -1.54
N PHE A 88 -0.68 -3.56 -2.87
CA PHE A 88 -0.52 -2.41 -3.77
C PHE A 88 -1.77 -2.18 -4.59
N SER A 89 -2.12 -0.93 -4.84
CA SER A 89 -3.24 -0.57 -5.72
C SER A 89 -2.87 -0.74 -7.18
N GLY A 90 -3.74 -1.37 -7.96
CA GLY A 90 -3.56 -1.47 -9.40
C GLY A 90 -3.92 -0.22 -10.17
N GLY A 91 -4.81 0.61 -9.63
CA GLY A 91 -5.32 1.82 -10.28
C GLY A 91 -4.55 3.10 -9.96
N LYS A 92 -3.41 3.01 -9.27
CA LYS A 92 -2.52 4.14 -8.98
C LYS A 92 -1.29 4.08 -9.88
N GLY A 93 -0.07 4.04 -9.34
CA GLY A 93 1.17 4.06 -10.10
C GLY A 93 1.32 2.97 -11.17
N ILE A 94 0.69 1.81 -10.99
CA ILE A 94 0.67 0.75 -12.01
C ILE A 94 -0.16 1.16 -13.25
N GLY A 95 -1.12 2.09 -13.10
CA GLY A 95 -1.93 2.56 -14.23
C GLY A 95 -3.01 1.58 -14.71
N GLY A 96 -3.36 0.58 -13.91
CA GLY A 96 -4.41 -0.40 -14.22
C GLY A 96 -5.81 0.09 -13.81
N PRO A 97 -6.84 -0.77 -13.97
CA PRO A 97 -8.19 -0.44 -13.53
C PRO A 97 -8.28 -0.19 -12.02
N GLN A 98 -9.09 0.79 -11.62
CA GLN A 98 -9.19 1.26 -10.23
C GLN A 98 -9.60 0.17 -9.22
N SER A 99 -10.42 -0.78 -9.64
CA SER A 99 -10.91 -1.87 -8.78
C SER A 99 -9.97 -3.07 -8.73
N THR A 100 -8.68 -2.86 -8.98
CA THR A 100 -7.66 -3.91 -8.97
C THR A 100 -6.55 -3.64 -7.98
N GLY A 101 -5.81 -4.68 -7.63
CA GLY A 101 -4.64 -4.62 -6.79
C GLY A 101 -3.89 -5.93 -6.79
N ILE A 102 -2.72 -5.90 -6.18
CA ILE A 102 -1.90 -7.09 -5.95
C ILE A 102 -1.65 -7.24 -4.46
N LEU A 103 -1.82 -8.46 -3.95
CA LEU A 103 -1.40 -8.85 -2.61
C LEU A 103 -0.29 -9.88 -2.76
N THR A 104 0.84 -9.62 -2.11
CA THR A 104 1.99 -10.54 -2.08
C THR A 104 2.46 -10.76 -0.65
N GLY A 105 3.11 -11.90 -0.36
CA GLY A 105 3.56 -12.22 0.99
C GLY A 105 3.68 -13.71 1.27
N LYS A 106 3.63 -14.06 2.55
CA LYS A 106 3.69 -15.44 3.02
C LYS A 106 2.49 -16.23 2.53
N ARG A 107 2.75 -17.46 2.10
CA ARG A 107 1.74 -18.36 1.49
C ARG A 107 0.51 -18.53 2.37
N GLU A 108 0.69 -18.77 3.65
CA GLU A 108 -0.42 -18.98 4.59
C GLU A 108 -1.35 -17.77 4.71
N LEU A 109 -0.81 -16.55 4.64
CA LEU A 109 -1.62 -15.32 4.66
C LEU A 109 -2.36 -15.11 3.32
N LEU A 110 -1.71 -15.44 2.20
CA LEU A 110 -2.33 -15.36 0.88
C LEU A 110 -3.44 -16.39 0.71
N GLU A 111 -3.25 -17.62 1.21
CA GLU A 111 -4.27 -18.67 1.22
C GLU A 111 -5.47 -18.26 2.10
N ALA A 112 -5.21 -17.68 3.28
CA ALA A 112 -6.27 -17.14 4.14
C ALA A 112 -7.05 -16.01 3.44
N ALA A 113 -6.35 -15.08 2.78
CA ALA A 113 -6.97 -14.01 2.00
C ALA A 113 -7.81 -14.57 0.84
N GLN A 114 -7.31 -15.60 0.15
CA GLN A 114 -8.03 -16.27 -0.93
C GLN A 114 -9.33 -16.93 -0.45
N LEU A 115 -9.33 -17.55 0.73
CA LEU A 115 -10.52 -18.14 1.34
C LEU A 115 -11.62 -17.09 1.61
N HIS A 116 -11.25 -15.85 1.86
CA HIS A 116 -12.17 -14.73 2.06
C HIS A 116 -12.44 -13.91 0.80
N SER A 117 -11.84 -14.27 -0.34
CA SER A 117 -12.02 -13.55 -1.60
C SER A 117 -13.33 -13.93 -2.32
N PHE A 118 -13.66 -13.14 -3.35
CA PHE A 118 -14.82 -13.41 -4.21
C PHE A 118 -14.73 -14.74 -4.99
N GLN A 119 -13.51 -15.27 -5.17
CA GLN A 119 -13.26 -16.52 -5.91
C GLN A 119 -13.62 -17.76 -5.10
N ASN A 120 -13.76 -17.65 -3.79
CA ASN A 120 -14.07 -18.81 -2.96
C ASN A 120 -15.52 -19.23 -3.11
N LEU A 121 -15.74 -20.29 -3.89
CA LEU A 121 -17.05 -20.91 -4.12
C LEU A 121 -17.32 -22.14 -3.23
N HIS A 122 -16.30 -22.58 -2.47
CA HIS A 122 -16.33 -23.90 -1.83
C HIS A 122 -16.63 -23.87 -0.34
N THR A 123 -16.71 -22.69 0.28
CA THR A 123 -17.07 -22.61 1.69
C THR A 123 -18.57 -22.37 1.85
N THR A 124 -19.20 -23.18 2.69
CA THR A 124 -20.59 -22.98 3.11
C THR A 124 -20.76 -21.75 4.01
N LYS A 125 -19.66 -21.19 4.51
CA LYS A 125 -19.63 -19.94 5.27
C LYS A 125 -19.26 -18.79 4.33
N ALA A 126 -20.05 -17.74 4.35
CA ALA A 126 -19.86 -16.59 3.49
C ALA A 126 -18.47 -15.97 3.66
N ALA A 127 -17.68 -15.96 2.59
CA ALA A 127 -16.46 -15.19 2.54
C ALA A 127 -16.81 -13.69 2.51
N ILE A 128 -16.13 -12.90 3.33
CA ILE A 128 -16.38 -11.45 3.46
C ILE A 128 -16.22 -10.73 2.13
N GLY A 129 -15.21 -11.11 1.35
CA GLY A 129 -14.95 -10.56 0.02
C GLY A 129 -15.84 -11.10 -1.10
N ARG A 130 -16.78 -11.99 -0.81
CA ARG A 130 -17.64 -12.59 -1.84
C ARG A 130 -18.41 -11.57 -2.69
N PRO A 131 -18.95 -10.47 -2.16
CA PRO A 131 -19.58 -9.41 -2.95
C PRO A 131 -18.56 -8.47 -3.63
N MET A 132 -17.29 -8.48 -3.25
CA MET A 132 -16.23 -7.62 -3.79
C MET A 132 -15.64 -8.23 -5.06
N LYS A 133 -16.46 -8.35 -6.09
CA LYS A 133 -16.06 -8.99 -7.36
C LYS A 133 -15.15 -8.10 -8.18
N VAL A 134 -14.09 -8.69 -8.72
CA VAL A 134 -13.26 -8.11 -9.78
C VAL A 134 -13.61 -8.81 -11.08
N THR A 135 -13.91 -8.05 -12.14
CA THR A 135 -14.28 -8.62 -13.43
C THR A 135 -13.05 -9.19 -14.15
N LYS A 136 -13.28 -10.14 -15.07
CA LYS A 136 -12.17 -10.69 -15.90
C LYS A 136 -11.50 -9.61 -16.75
N GLU A 137 -12.27 -8.62 -17.22
CA GLU A 137 -11.76 -7.48 -17.97
C GLU A 137 -10.79 -6.65 -17.14
N ASN A 138 -11.13 -6.40 -15.86
CA ASN A 138 -10.26 -5.71 -14.93
C ASN A 138 -8.99 -6.51 -14.62
N ILE A 139 -9.10 -7.84 -14.49
CA ILE A 139 -7.92 -8.70 -14.24
C ILE A 139 -6.97 -8.64 -15.44
N ILE A 140 -7.50 -8.77 -16.67
CA ILE A 140 -6.68 -8.67 -17.89
C ILE A 140 -6.07 -7.28 -18.03
N GLY A 141 -6.87 -6.23 -17.81
CA GLY A 141 -6.37 -4.85 -17.83
C GLY A 141 -5.26 -4.62 -16.81
N PHE A 142 -5.41 -5.15 -15.60
CA PHE A 142 -4.38 -5.07 -14.57
C PHE A 142 -3.09 -5.81 -14.94
N ILE A 143 -3.20 -7.04 -15.45
CA ILE A 143 -2.02 -7.83 -15.88
C ILE A 143 -1.28 -7.10 -16.99
N THR A 144 -2.00 -6.51 -17.94
CA THR A 144 -1.41 -5.73 -19.03
C THR A 144 -0.70 -4.49 -18.50
N ALA A 145 -1.35 -3.72 -17.61
CA ALA A 145 -0.77 -2.54 -17.00
C ALA A 145 0.47 -2.88 -16.16
N LEU A 146 0.43 -3.97 -15.38
CA LEU A 146 1.57 -4.41 -14.60
C LEU A 146 2.77 -4.82 -15.49
N LYS A 147 2.51 -5.49 -16.62
CA LYS A 147 3.58 -5.80 -17.59
C LYS A 147 4.22 -4.53 -18.14
N LEU A 148 3.42 -3.57 -18.59
CA LEU A 148 3.92 -2.29 -19.07
C LEU A 148 4.71 -1.56 -17.98
N PHE A 149 4.17 -1.47 -16.77
CA PHE A 149 4.87 -0.88 -15.62
C PHE A 149 6.22 -1.55 -15.33
N MET A 150 6.33 -2.86 -15.53
CA MET A 150 7.60 -3.60 -15.35
C MET A 150 8.60 -3.37 -16.48
N GLU A 151 8.15 -2.98 -17.67
CA GLU A 151 8.97 -2.75 -18.87
C GLU A 151 9.34 -1.26 -19.03
N ASP A 152 8.58 -0.33 -18.45
CA ASP A 152 8.76 1.11 -18.57
C ASP A 152 10.13 1.56 -18.00
N ASP A 153 10.67 2.64 -18.56
CA ASP A 153 11.87 3.31 -18.06
C ASP A 153 11.50 4.30 -16.95
N GLU A 154 11.65 3.89 -15.69
CA GLU A 154 11.34 4.72 -14.52
C GLU A 154 12.13 6.03 -14.48
N ILE A 155 13.37 6.04 -14.99
CA ILE A 155 14.20 7.25 -15.02
C ILE A 155 13.62 8.23 -16.02
N LEU A 156 13.24 7.73 -17.20
CA LEU A 156 12.63 8.57 -18.25
C LEU A 156 11.30 9.13 -17.75
N GLU A 157 10.46 8.31 -17.13
CA GLU A 157 9.16 8.72 -16.60
C GLU A 157 9.29 9.78 -15.51
N ASN A 158 10.19 9.57 -14.55
CA ASN A 158 10.47 10.56 -13.50
C ASN A 158 10.97 11.88 -14.08
N ASN A 159 11.84 11.84 -15.08
CA ASN A 159 12.30 13.04 -15.78
C ASN A 159 11.17 13.78 -16.51
N LEU A 160 10.20 13.04 -17.05
CA LEU A 160 9.00 13.65 -17.65
C LEU A 160 8.12 14.33 -16.62
N TRP A 161 7.96 13.74 -15.43
CA TRP A 161 7.22 14.34 -14.33
C TRP A 161 7.88 15.62 -13.83
N HIS A 162 9.21 15.61 -13.65
CA HIS A 162 9.96 16.82 -13.33
C HIS A 162 9.77 17.94 -14.36
N LYS A 163 9.84 17.62 -15.66
CA LYS A 163 9.57 18.59 -16.73
C LYS A 163 8.15 19.17 -16.66
N LYS A 164 7.15 18.33 -16.34
CA LYS A 164 5.77 18.79 -16.16
C LYS A 164 5.62 19.69 -14.94
N ALA A 165 6.21 19.31 -13.80
CA ALA A 165 6.20 20.11 -12.59
C ALA A 165 6.89 21.47 -12.81
N GLN A 166 8.03 21.50 -13.50
CA GLN A 166 8.73 22.73 -13.85
C GLN A 166 7.87 23.61 -14.77
N LEU A 167 7.24 23.03 -15.79
CA LEU A 167 6.34 23.76 -16.69
C LEU A 167 5.17 24.43 -15.94
N ILE A 168 4.59 23.72 -14.96
CA ILE A 168 3.52 24.28 -14.11
C ILE A 168 4.06 25.45 -13.30
N LYS A 169 5.19 25.25 -12.61
CA LYS A 169 5.85 26.28 -11.80
C LYS A 169 6.14 27.54 -12.61
N ASP A 170 6.68 27.39 -13.83
CA ASP A 170 7.05 28.52 -14.69
C ASP A 170 5.84 29.28 -15.23
N LYS A 171 4.68 28.64 -15.33
CA LYS A 171 3.44 29.28 -15.81
C LYS A 171 2.65 29.98 -14.72
N ILE A 172 2.91 29.72 -13.47
CA ILE A 172 2.23 30.38 -12.36
C ILE A 172 2.84 31.78 -12.17
N LYS A 173 2.01 32.81 -12.26
CA LYS A 173 2.47 34.18 -12.05
C LYS A 173 2.80 34.38 -10.56
N PRO A 174 3.93 35.06 -10.24
CA PRO A 174 4.24 35.46 -8.89
C PRO A 174 3.07 36.27 -8.26
N GLN A 175 2.72 35.93 -7.02
CA GLN A 175 1.75 36.64 -6.21
C GLN A 175 2.30 36.84 -4.81
N ASP A 176 1.97 37.95 -4.17
CA ASP A 176 2.39 38.22 -2.80
C ASP A 176 1.88 37.12 -1.84
N GLY A 177 2.77 36.57 -1.03
CA GLY A 177 2.48 35.49 -0.10
C GLY A 177 2.48 34.09 -0.71
N LEU A 178 2.63 33.94 -2.03
CA LEU A 178 2.72 32.62 -2.69
C LEU A 178 4.19 32.22 -2.92
N LYS A 179 4.58 31.08 -2.35
CA LYS A 179 5.87 30.43 -2.64
C LYS A 179 5.60 29.16 -3.44
N ILE A 180 6.29 29.04 -4.58
CA ILE A 180 6.16 27.88 -5.47
C ILE A 180 7.51 27.20 -5.56
N TYR A 181 7.55 25.93 -5.18
CA TYR A 181 8.75 25.09 -5.28
C TYR A 181 8.36 23.67 -5.70
N ILE A 182 9.32 22.95 -6.26
CA ILE A 182 9.18 21.52 -6.54
C ILE A 182 9.80 20.80 -5.35
N ASP A 183 9.05 19.93 -4.72
CA ASP A 183 9.51 19.14 -3.59
C ASP A 183 9.90 17.73 -4.04
N ASP A 184 11.21 17.49 -4.13
CA ASP A 184 11.80 16.20 -4.50
C ASP A 184 12.26 15.39 -3.27
N LYS A 185 12.13 15.96 -2.08
CA LYS A 185 12.78 15.43 -0.87
C LYS A 185 11.86 14.60 0.01
N TYR A 186 10.59 14.50 -0.35
CA TYR A 186 9.66 13.73 0.48
C TYR A 186 9.85 12.23 0.23
N PRO A 187 10.29 11.45 1.23
CA PRO A 187 10.73 10.07 1.03
C PRO A 187 9.63 9.12 0.55
N ASN A 188 8.36 9.51 0.67
CA ASN A 188 7.20 8.67 0.37
C ASN A 188 6.37 9.21 -0.81
N ARG A 189 6.96 9.94 -1.75
CA ARG A 189 6.25 10.45 -2.92
C ARG A 189 6.62 9.70 -4.17
N GLN A 190 5.62 9.45 -5.00
CA GLN A 190 5.76 8.75 -6.28
C GLN A 190 6.44 9.60 -7.36
N GLY A 191 6.63 10.90 -7.12
CA GLY A 191 7.24 11.84 -8.05
C GLY A 191 7.30 13.25 -7.48
N PRO A 192 7.83 14.23 -8.24
CA PRO A 192 7.95 15.61 -7.81
C PRO A 192 6.58 16.26 -7.62
N THR A 193 6.44 17.05 -6.58
CA THR A 193 5.21 17.80 -6.26
C THR A 193 5.47 19.29 -6.05
#